data_1a573b04d75215805ec99bffa9fffe0d
#
_entry.id   1a573b04d75215805ec99bffa9fffe0d
#
_cell.length_a   1.000
_cell.length_b   1.000
_cell.length_c   1.000
_cell.angle_alpha   90.00
_cell.angle_beta   90.00
_cell.angle_gamma   90.00
#
_symmetry.space_group_name_H-M   'P 1'
#
loop_
_entity.id
_entity.type
_entity.pdbx_description
1 polymer ?
#
loop_
_entity_poly.entity_id
_entity_poly.type
_entity_poly.pdbx_seq_one_letter_code
_entity_poly.pdbx_strand_id
1 'polypeptide(L)'
;GKRFGSKVFSTGPLTDGVTYWDGSLIVTTPEEAEKAVVDVLAEGYDYVKTYPSIPREAFLHLMEVANNYGIKVVGHGNFNVSFKELADSGYYTLEHSSMLPSNEEEITMLAESGMWHCPTFLVGSAIEWDVHQDGDLKTTPNYDMMAPYWRQDWEKVTAWRKSLHRYDNMDIEEELNRSRIFAQHSDHILLGTDVPNPGVTGGFSGYEEMELMEKLLGWDPYRILRSATVLGAEMLGIREQKGRLLTGMDADILILDKDPMQDIRNARSFTHVIKEGRIYTKAQCDAV
;
A
#
# COMPACT_ATOMS: atom_id res chain seq x y z
N GLY A 1 0.20 17.63 16.76
CA GLY A 1 -0.26 16.57 17.19
C GLY A 1 -0.72 16.35 18.61
N LYS A 2 -1.91 15.76 18.75
CA LYS A 2 -2.46 15.36 20.06
C LYS A 2 -2.04 13.94 20.46
N ARG A 3 -1.45 13.15 19.52
CA ARG A 3 -0.99 11.80 19.74
C ARG A 3 0.41 11.62 19.16
N PHE A 4 1.21 10.77 19.81
CA PHE A 4 2.45 10.28 19.26
C PHE A 4 2.18 9.34 18.10
N GLY A 5 2.86 9.52 16.95
CA GLY A 5 2.68 8.71 15.77
C GLY A 5 3.31 9.32 14.52
N SER A 6 3.20 8.60 13.41
CA SER A 6 3.68 9.05 12.11
C SER A 6 2.84 10.20 11.55
N LYS A 7 3.43 11.01 10.66
CA LYS A 7 2.66 11.88 9.77
C LYS A 7 1.88 10.98 8.79
N VAL A 8 0.61 11.28 8.62
CA VAL A 8 -0.29 10.53 7.72
C VAL A 8 -0.53 11.34 6.46
N PHE A 9 -0.42 10.71 5.31
CA PHE A 9 -0.94 11.15 4.02
C PHE A 9 -2.20 10.36 3.74
N SER A 10 -3.24 11.01 3.25
CA SER A 10 -4.56 10.37 3.11
C SER A 10 -5.17 10.59 1.73
N THR A 11 -5.90 9.59 1.27
CA THR A 11 -6.61 9.63 -0.01
C THR A 11 -8.04 10.17 0.09
N GLY A 12 -8.55 10.41 1.30
CA GLY A 12 -9.97 10.63 1.50
C GLY A 12 -10.82 9.38 1.26
N PRO A 13 -12.12 9.55 0.97
CA PRO A 13 -13.02 8.45 0.65
C PRO A 13 -12.58 7.70 -0.61
N LEU A 14 -12.81 6.39 -0.61
CA LEU A 14 -12.58 5.56 -1.77
C LEU A 14 -13.56 5.91 -2.89
N THR A 15 -13.09 6.05 -4.12
CA THR A 15 -13.89 6.39 -5.31
C THR A 15 -14.05 5.16 -6.20
N ASP A 16 -15.30 4.76 -6.50
CA ASP A 16 -15.59 3.59 -7.34
C ASP A 16 -16.85 3.80 -8.18
N GLY A 17 -17.07 2.95 -9.18
CA GLY A 17 -18.31 2.91 -9.98
C GLY A 17 -19.46 2.17 -9.29
N VAL A 18 -19.18 1.42 -8.24
CA VAL A 18 -20.17 0.65 -7.46
C VAL A 18 -19.86 0.76 -5.97
N THR A 19 -20.87 0.56 -5.12
CA THR A 19 -20.68 0.51 -3.67
C THR A 19 -20.09 -0.85 -3.30
N TYR A 20 -18.78 -0.88 -3.07
CA TYR A 20 -18.06 -2.06 -2.61
C TYR A 20 -17.82 -2.00 -1.09
N TRP A 21 -17.46 -0.82 -0.60
CA TRP A 21 -17.25 -0.51 0.81
C TRP A 21 -18.18 0.63 1.24
N ASP A 22 -18.66 0.57 2.48
CA ASP A 22 -19.45 1.65 3.08
C ASP A 22 -18.64 2.96 3.07
N GLY A 23 -19.30 4.05 2.66
CA GLY A 23 -18.67 5.37 2.57
C GLY A 23 -17.88 5.63 1.28
N SER A 24 -17.92 4.72 0.29
CA SER A 24 -17.35 4.97 -1.04
C SER A 24 -18.08 6.11 -1.76
N LEU A 25 -17.33 6.95 -2.47
CA LEU A 25 -17.87 7.91 -3.44
C LEU A 25 -18.18 7.16 -4.73
N ILE A 26 -19.44 7.18 -5.13
CA ILE A 26 -19.86 6.54 -6.39
C ILE A 26 -19.70 7.53 -7.53
N VAL A 27 -18.97 7.10 -8.55
CA VAL A 27 -18.62 7.87 -9.75
C VAL A 27 -18.98 7.06 -10.98
N THR A 28 -20.01 7.49 -11.69
CA THR A 28 -20.54 6.84 -12.90
C THR A 28 -20.56 7.77 -14.11
N THR A 29 -20.43 9.08 -13.88
CA THR A 29 -20.42 10.11 -14.94
C THR A 29 -19.19 11.02 -14.81
N PRO A 30 -18.81 11.72 -15.91
CA PRO A 30 -17.73 12.72 -15.87
C PRO A 30 -17.98 13.83 -14.83
N GLU A 31 -19.20 14.29 -14.64
CA GLU A 31 -19.55 15.35 -13.69
C GLU A 31 -19.35 14.87 -12.24
N GLU A 32 -19.71 13.61 -11.94
CA GLU A 32 -19.45 13.00 -10.64
C GLU A 32 -17.94 12.80 -10.41
N ALA A 33 -17.18 12.47 -11.45
CA ALA A 33 -15.73 12.35 -11.42
C ALA A 33 -15.04 13.67 -11.08
N GLU A 34 -15.41 14.76 -11.76
CA GLU A 34 -14.91 16.10 -11.43
C GLU A 34 -15.25 16.48 -9.98
N LYS A 35 -16.51 16.28 -9.57
CA LYS A 35 -16.95 16.57 -8.21
C LYS A 35 -16.12 15.80 -7.18
N ALA A 36 -15.86 14.50 -7.38
CA ALA A 36 -15.09 13.67 -6.46
C ALA A 36 -13.67 14.21 -6.26
N VAL A 37 -12.99 14.62 -7.33
CA VAL A 37 -11.65 15.22 -7.26
C VAL A 37 -11.68 16.55 -6.51
N VAL A 38 -12.66 17.40 -6.82
CA VAL A 38 -12.81 18.73 -6.18
C VAL A 38 -13.11 18.59 -4.69
N ASP A 39 -13.99 17.68 -4.30
CA ASP A 39 -14.32 17.42 -2.89
C ASP A 39 -13.10 16.93 -2.10
N VAL A 40 -12.33 15.98 -2.65
CA VAL A 40 -11.10 15.46 -2.04
C VAL A 40 -10.10 16.60 -1.80
N LEU A 41 -9.92 17.49 -2.77
CA LEU A 41 -9.05 18.66 -2.64
C LEU A 41 -9.56 19.66 -1.60
N ALA A 42 -10.88 19.95 -1.61
CA ALA A 42 -11.50 20.91 -0.69
C ALA A 42 -11.41 20.46 0.77
N GLU A 43 -11.44 19.15 1.01
CA GLU A 43 -11.28 18.56 2.34
C GLU A 43 -9.81 18.44 2.77
N GLY A 44 -8.85 18.74 1.88
CA GLY A 44 -7.42 18.77 2.16
C GLY A 44 -6.76 17.40 2.20
N TYR A 45 -7.29 16.42 1.47
CA TYR A 45 -6.65 15.13 1.27
C TYR A 45 -5.47 15.24 0.29
N ASP A 46 -4.51 14.31 0.41
CA ASP A 46 -3.26 14.34 -0.35
C ASP A 46 -3.37 13.65 -1.71
N TYR A 47 -4.30 12.69 -1.85
CA TYR A 47 -4.47 11.83 -3.04
C TYR A 47 -5.95 11.53 -3.29
N VAL A 48 -6.28 11.09 -4.51
CA VAL A 48 -7.54 10.44 -4.85
C VAL A 48 -7.29 8.94 -4.94
N LYS A 49 -8.05 8.10 -4.20
CA LYS A 49 -7.97 6.63 -4.34
C LYS A 49 -9.12 6.11 -5.18
N THR A 50 -8.79 5.38 -6.26
CA THR A 50 -9.79 4.72 -7.10
C THR A 50 -9.81 3.21 -6.90
N TYR A 51 -11.00 2.65 -7.04
CA TYR A 51 -11.29 1.23 -7.20
C TYR A 51 -11.67 0.95 -8.66
N PRO A 52 -11.70 -0.34 -9.10
CA PRO A 52 -11.53 -0.64 -10.51
C PRO A 52 -12.80 -0.55 -11.37
N SER A 53 -13.98 -0.21 -10.81
CA SER A 53 -15.27 -0.34 -11.52
C SER A 53 -15.81 0.97 -12.10
N ILE A 54 -15.09 2.08 -11.99
CA ILE A 54 -15.52 3.37 -12.56
C ILE A 54 -15.66 3.23 -14.10
N PRO A 55 -16.79 3.64 -14.70
CA PRO A 55 -16.95 3.60 -16.14
C PRO A 55 -15.82 4.36 -16.88
N ARG A 56 -15.37 3.82 -18.01
CA ARG A 56 -14.19 4.31 -18.74
C ARG A 56 -14.21 5.83 -18.95
N GLU A 57 -15.30 6.40 -19.42
CA GLU A 57 -15.41 7.83 -19.70
C GLU A 57 -15.25 8.67 -18.41
N ALA A 58 -15.92 8.28 -17.34
CA ALA A 58 -15.81 8.93 -16.04
C ALA A 58 -14.40 8.80 -15.45
N PHE A 59 -13.75 7.62 -15.60
CA PHE A 59 -12.39 7.41 -15.13
C PHE A 59 -11.38 8.29 -15.86
N LEU A 60 -11.42 8.32 -17.19
CA LEU A 60 -10.50 9.15 -17.96
C LEU A 60 -10.69 10.64 -17.68
N HIS A 61 -11.94 11.08 -17.47
CA HIS A 61 -12.21 12.45 -17.04
C HIS A 61 -11.71 12.73 -15.62
N LEU A 62 -11.87 11.78 -14.69
CA LEU A 62 -11.26 11.87 -13.33
C LEU A 62 -9.76 12.11 -13.44
N MET A 63 -9.06 11.32 -14.26
CA MET A 63 -7.62 11.45 -14.47
C MET A 63 -7.23 12.81 -15.07
N GLU A 64 -7.98 13.28 -16.05
CA GLU A 64 -7.78 14.61 -16.64
C GLU A 64 -7.93 15.73 -15.60
N VAL A 65 -9.02 15.70 -14.82
CA VAL A 65 -9.27 16.68 -13.76
C VAL A 65 -8.19 16.62 -12.69
N ALA A 66 -7.84 15.44 -12.22
CA ALA A 66 -6.79 15.24 -11.22
C ALA A 66 -5.44 15.81 -11.68
N ASN A 67 -5.05 15.55 -12.94
CA ASN A 67 -3.83 16.09 -13.53
C ASN A 67 -3.88 17.64 -13.64
N ASN A 68 -5.01 18.22 -14.01
CA ASN A 68 -5.20 19.66 -14.09
C ASN A 68 -5.05 20.36 -12.73
N TYR A 69 -5.50 19.71 -11.66
CA TYR A 69 -5.32 20.21 -10.28
C TYR A 69 -3.99 19.80 -9.65
N GLY A 70 -3.22 18.93 -10.28
CA GLY A 70 -1.94 18.45 -9.77
C GLY A 70 -2.04 17.45 -8.61
N ILE A 71 -3.25 16.89 -8.35
CA ILE A 71 -3.43 15.81 -7.37
C ILE A 71 -3.17 14.46 -8.02
N LYS A 72 -2.53 13.55 -7.30
CA LYS A 72 -2.22 12.21 -7.80
C LYS A 72 -3.34 11.22 -7.53
N VAL A 73 -3.56 10.30 -8.48
CA VAL A 73 -4.54 9.22 -8.37
C VAL A 73 -3.80 7.92 -8.08
N VAL A 74 -4.24 7.19 -7.07
CA VAL A 74 -3.63 5.97 -6.55
C VAL A 74 -4.69 4.87 -6.39
N GLY A 75 -4.30 3.60 -6.26
CA GLY A 75 -5.23 2.53 -5.89
C GLY A 75 -5.22 1.31 -6.82
N HIS A 76 -6.38 0.81 -7.21
CA HIS A 76 -6.53 -0.48 -7.91
C HIS A 76 -6.54 -0.39 -9.45
N GLY A 77 -6.18 0.77 -10.01
CA GLY A 77 -6.35 0.98 -11.44
C GLY A 77 -7.82 1.03 -11.85
N ASN A 78 -8.14 0.55 -13.06
CA ASN A 78 -9.51 0.48 -13.55
C ASN A 78 -9.68 -0.64 -14.59
N PHE A 79 -10.67 -1.51 -14.42
CA PHE A 79 -10.94 -2.62 -15.34
C PHE A 79 -11.59 -2.20 -16.66
N ASN A 80 -12.08 -0.97 -16.76
CA ASN A 80 -12.76 -0.46 -17.96
C ASN A 80 -11.81 0.32 -18.90
N VAL A 81 -10.52 0.38 -18.57
CA VAL A 81 -9.46 0.92 -19.44
C VAL A 81 -8.36 -0.11 -19.65
N SER A 82 -7.63 0.00 -20.76
CA SER A 82 -6.42 -0.81 -20.95
C SER A 82 -5.30 -0.35 -20.04
N PHE A 83 -4.34 -1.23 -19.73
CA PHE A 83 -3.14 -0.86 -18.97
C PHE A 83 -2.32 0.24 -19.64
N LYS A 84 -2.37 0.31 -20.97
CA LYS A 84 -1.77 1.42 -21.72
C LYS A 84 -2.47 2.75 -21.45
N GLU A 85 -3.80 2.79 -21.48
CA GLU A 85 -4.56 3.99 -21.13
C GLU A 85 -4.34 4.39 -19.66
N LEU A 86 -4.23 3.41 -18.76
CA LEU A 86 -3.92 3.64 -17.37
C LEU A 86 -2.55 4.35 -17.21
N ALA A 87 -1.50 3.83 -17.87
CA ALA A 87 -0.18 4.43 -17.87
C ALA A 87 -0.18 5.83 -18.52
N ASP A 88 -0.76 5.95 -19.72
CA ASP A 88 -0.82 7.22 -20.46
C ASP A 88 -1.60 8.31 -19.72
N SER A 89 -2.58 7.94 -18.88
CA SER A 89 -3.34 8.89 -18.07
C SER A 89 -2.55 9.47 -16.89
N GLY A 90 -1.37 8.94 -16.60
CA GLY A 90 -0.55 9.36 -15.48
C GLY A 90 -1.01 8.80 -14.12
N TYR A 91 -1.63 7.61 -14.13
CA TYR A 91 -1.98 6.89 -12.91
C TYR A 91 -0.74 6.66 -12.06
N TYR A 92 -0.80 7.03 -10.78
CA TYR A 92 0.44 7.25 -10.04
C TYR A 92 0.95 6.01 -9.33
N THR A 93 0.07 5.29 -8.59
CA THR A 93 0.44 4.03 -7.94
C THR A 93 -0.56 2.94 -8.24
N LEU A 94 -0.11 1.72 -8.48
CA LEU A 94 -0.94 0.54 -8.60
C LEU A 94 -0.68 -0.37 -7.40
N GLU A 95 -1.72 -0.53 -6.59
CA GLU A 95 -1.68 -1.32 -5.36
C GLU A 95 -1.99 -2.79 -5.66
N HIS A 96 -1.42 -3.69 -4.86
CA HIS A 96 -1.60 -5.14 -4.89
C HIS A 96 -1.07 -5.85 -6.14
N SER A 97 -0.37 -6.95 -5.92
CA SER A 97 0.16 -7.81 -6.99
C SER A 97 -0.94 -8.30 -7.94
N SER A 98 -2.15 -8.54 -7.41
CA SER A 98 -3.33 -8.99 -8.18
C SER A 98 -3.84 -7.96 -9.19
N MET A 99 -3.53 -6.67 -9.03
CA MET A 99 -3.96 -5.61 -9.94
C MET A 99 -3.01 -5.42 -11.13
N LEU A 100 -1.83 -6.01 -11.10
CA LEU A 100 -0.95 -6.06 -12.26
C LEU A 100 -1.52 -7.00 -13.34
N PRO A 101 -1.28 -6.73 -14.64
CA PRO A 101 -1.68 -7.64 -15.71
C PRO A 101 -1.02 -9.01 -15.58
N SER A 102 -1.61 -10.04 -16.21
CA SER A 102 -0.98 -11.35 -16.33
C SER A 102 0.06 -11.43 -17.47
N ASN A 103 0.04 -10.48 -18.37
CA ASN A 103 0.94 -10.40 -19.51
C ASN A 103 2.23 -9.67 -19.15
N GLU A 104 3.39 -10.31 -19.35
CA GLU A 104 4.71 -9.77 -19.02
C GLU A 104 5.04 -8.48 -19.76
N GLU A 105 4.63 -8.35 -21.05
CA GLU A 105 4.89 -7.13 -21.84
C GLU A 105 4.14 -5.93 -21.23
N GLU A 106 2.90 -6.13 -20.79
CA GLU A 106 2.12 -5.07 -20.14
C GLU A 106 2.68 -4.71 -18.76
N ILE A 107 3.16 -5.70 -17.97
CA ILE A 107 3.84 -5.43 -16.69
C ILE A 107 5.09 -4.59 -16.93
N THR A 108 5.90 -4.97 -17.91
CA THR A 108 7.13 -4.24 -18.29
C THR A 108 6.80 -2.81 -18.70
N MET A 109 5.79 -2.61 -19.56
CA MET A 109 5.33 -1.29 -19.95
C MET A 109 4.91 -0.43 -18.75
N LEU A 110 4.15 -0.99 -17.79
CA LEU A 110 3.77 -0.28 -16.57
C LEU A 110 4.99 0.09 -15.72
N ALA A 111 5.94 -0.83 -15.56
CA ALA A 111 7.16 -0.60 -14.80
C ALA A 111 8.02 0.51 -15.42
N GLU A 112 8.12 0.54 -16.76
CA GLU A 112 8.89 1.54 -17.52
C GLU A 112 8.16 2.90 -17.66
N SER A 113 6.85 2.96 -17.42
CA SER A 113 6.08 4.20 -17.45
C SER A 113 6.38 5.18 -16.31
N GLY A 114 7.11 4.70 -15.29
CA GLY A 114 7.37 5.46 -14.06
C GLY A 114 6.29 5.32 -12.99
N MET A 115 5.30 4.46 -13.21
CA MET A 115 4.28 4.13 -12.21
C MET A 115 4.93 3.50 -10.98
N TRP A 116 4.40 3.81 -9.80
CA TRP A 116 4.76 3.13 -8.56
C TRP A 116 3.90 1.90 -8.35
N HIS A 117 4.47 0.90 -7.70
CA HIS A 117 3.77 -0.33 -7.34
C HIS A 117 3.96 -0.65 -5.85
N CYS A 118 2.85 -0.96 -5.18
CA CYS A 118 2.85 -1.43 -3.80
C CYS A 118 2.27 -2.86 -3.76
N PRO A 119 3.10 -3.91 -3.70
CA PRO A 119 2.67 -5.29 -3.89
C PRO A 119 1.76 -5.84 -2.80
N THR A 120 1.91 -5.38 -1.55
CA THR A 120 1.18 -5.88 -0.37
C THR A 120 1.19 -7.41 -0.28
N PHE A 121 2.38 -8.02 -0.36
CA PHE A 121 2.56 -9.48 -0.35
C PHE A 121 1.92 -10.16 0.85
N LEU A 122 1.93 -9.48 2.00
CA LEU A 122 1.36 -10.02 3.22
C LEU A 122 -0.15 -10.25 3.10
N VAL A 123 -0.89 -9.33 2.46
CA VAL A 123 -2.32 -9.49 2.22
C VAL A 123 -2.59 -10.67 1.29
N GLY A 124 -1.85 -10.81 0.18
CA GLY A 124 -1.97 -11.96 -0.71
C GLY A 124 -1.73 -13.28 0.03
N SER A 125 -0.64 -13.36 0.79
CA SER A 125 -0.30 -14.55 1.60
C SER A 125 -1.35 -14.82 2.68
N ALA A 126 -1.93 -13.79 3.28
CA ALA A 126 -2.96 -13.93 4.29
C ALA A 126 -4.29 -14.42 3.69
N ILE A 127 -4.65 -13.98 2.47
CA ILE A 127 -5.83 -14.48 1.74
C ILE A 127 -5.65 -15.96 1.40
N GLU A 128 -4.49 -16.36 0.88
CA GLU A 128 -4.16 -17.77 0.61
C GLU A 128 -4.34 -18.64 1.85
N TRP A 129 -3.76 -18.20 2.97
CA TRP A 129 -3.83 -18.93 4.22
C TRP A 129 -5.24 -18.99 4.82
N ASP A 130 -5.96 -17.87 4.81
CA ASP A 130 -7.27 -17.71 5.43
C ASP A 130 -8.39 -18.34 4.60
N VAL A 131 -8.40 -18.13 3.28
CA VAL A 131 -9.48 -18.57 2.38
C VAL A 131 -9.24 -20.00 1.88
N HIS A 132 -8.02 -20.33 1.43
CA HIS A 132 -7.74 -21.62 0.80
C HIS A 132 -7.31 -22.71 1.80
N GLN A 133 -6.67 -22.33 2.90
CA GLN A 133 -6.13 -23.26 3.89
C GLN A 133 -6.96 -23.32 5.18
N ASP A 134 -8.11 -22.64 5.25
CA ASP A 134 -8.96 -22.54 6.45
C ASP A 134 -8.16 -22.12 7.71
N GLY A 135 -7.25 -21.18 7.54
CA GLY A 135 -6.40 -20.71 8.62
C GLY A 135 -7.20 -20.10 9.78
N ASP A 136 -6.73 -20.33 11.01
CA ASP A 136 -7.33 -19.70 12.20
C ASP A 136 -6.70 -18.32 12.43
N LEU A 137 -7.46 -17.26 12.16
CA LEU A 137 -7.03 -15.87 12.35
C LEU A 137 -6.41 -15.58 13.70
N LYS A 138 -6.81 -16.32 14.76
CA LYS A 138 -6.25 -16.18 16.10
C LYS A 138 -4.80 -16.63 16.21
N THR A 139 -4.31 -17.41 15.24
CA THR A 139 -2.90 -17.81 15.17
C THR A 139 -2.03 -16.82 14.41
N THR A 140 -2.61 -15.75 13.83
CA THR A 140 -1.85 -14.66 13.21
C THR A 140 -0.86 -14.06 14.23
N PRO A 141 0.40 -13.85 13.83
CA PRO A 141 1.37 -13.20 14.72
C PRO A 141 0.84 -11.87 15.28
N ASN A 142 0.99 -11.66 16.58
CA ASN A 142 0.55 -10.46 17.29
C ASN A 142 -0.98 -10.17 17.26
N TYR A 143 -1.82 -11.17 16.95
CA TYR A 143 -3.27 -11.03 16.95
C TYR A 143 -3.82 -10.38 18.22
N ASP A 144 -3.29 -10.76 19.40
CA ASP A 144 -3.74 -10.24 20.68
C ASP A 144 -3.38 -8.76 20.92
N MET A 145 -2.46 -8.21 20.13
CA MET A 145 -2.11 -6.78 20.14
C MET A 145 -3.12 -5.90 19.42
N MET A 146 -3.99 -6.50 18.61
CA MET A 146 -5.01 -5.75 17.88
C MET A 146 -6.19 -5.37 18.77
N ALA A 147 -6.76 -4.19 18.51
CA ALA A 147 -7.97 -3.76 19.20
C ALA A 147 -9.13 -4.74 18.94
N PRO A 148 -9.99 -5.01 19.93
CA PRO A 148 -11.05 -6.02 19.80
C PRO A 148 -11.99 -5.80 18.61
N TYR A 149 -12.27 -4.56 18.22
CA TYR A 149 -13.14 -4.24 17.10
C TYR A 149 -12.52 -4.67 15.76
N TRP A 150 -11.20 -4.55 15.58
CA TRP A 150 -10.52 -5.03 14.37
C TRP A 150 -10.53 -6.56 14.27
N ARG A 151 -10.39 -7.27 15.39
CA ARG A 151 -10.50 -8.73 15.42
C ARG A 151 -11.88 -9.23 14.98
N GLN A 152 -12.96 -8.53 15.42
CA GLN A 152 -14.33 -8.81 14.98
C GLN A 152 -14.55 -8.49 13.49
N ASP A 153 -13.92 -7.42 13.01
CA ASP A 153 -13.99 -7.05 11.60
C ASP A 153 -13.29 -8.09 10.72
N TRP A 154 -12.16 -8.59 11.12
CA TRP A 154 -11.46 -9.68 10.43
C TRP A 154 -12.34 -10.92 10.24
N GLU A 155 -13.05 -11.35 11.28
CA GLU A 155 -13.98 -12.50 11.18
C GLU A 155 -15.08 -12.25 10.13
N LYS A 156 -15.62 -11.02 10.06
CA LYS A 156 -16.63 -10.64 9.08
C LYS A 156 -16.06 -10.59 7.65
N VAL A 157 -14.91 -9.95 7.49
CA VAL A 157 -14.27 -9.82 6.17
C VAL A 157 -13.88 -11.18 5.62
N THR A 158 -13.31 -12.07 6.44
CA THR A 158 -13.00 -13.45 6.05
C THR A 158 -14.23 -14.23 5.64
N ALA A 159 -15.29 -14.19 6.44
CA ALA A 159 -16.55 -14.87 6.11
C ALA A 159 -17.14 -14.34 4.78
N TRP A 160 -17.09 -13.04 4.57
CA TRP A 160 -17.51 -12.41 3.33
C TRP A 160 -16.64 -12.84 2.14
N ARG A 161 -15.30 -12.85 2.27
CA ARG A 161 -14.38 -13.32 1.23
C ARG A 161 -14.69 -14.75 0.80
N LYS A 162 -14.86 -15.66 1.76
CA LYS A 162 -15.23 -17.05 1.52
C LYS A 162 -16.58 -17.19 0.79
N SER A 163 -17.52 -16.27 1.02
CA SER A 163 -18.83 -16.29 0.35
C SER A 163 -18.81 -15.84 -1.11
N LEU A 164 -17.77 -15.11 -1.53
CA LEU A 164 -17.71 -14.53 -2.88
C LEU A 164 -17.27 -15.49 -3.98
N HIS A 165 -16.68 -16.66 -3.63
CA HIS A 165 -16.12 -17.64 -4.57
C HIS A 165 -15.10 -17.06 -5.59
N ARG A 166 -14.83 -15.76 -5.54
CA ARG A 166 -13.90 -15.10 -6.48
C ARG A 166 -12.44 -15.47 -6.22
N TYR A 167 -12.17 -15.93 -5.00
CA TYR A 167 -10.83 -16.36 -4.59
C TYR A 167 -10.57 -17.85 -4.83
N ASP A 168 -11.62 -18.65 -5.15
CA ASP A 168 -11.53 -20.11 -5.29
C ASP A 168 -10.52 -20.56 -6.35
N ASN A 169 -10.26 -19.72 -7.37
CA ASN A 169 -9.34 -20.00 -8.45
C ASN A 169 -8.15 -19.01 -8.48
N MET A 170 -7.89 -18.30 -7.37
CA MET A 170 -6.79 -17.38 -7.30
C MET A 170 -5.46 -18.13 -7.22
N ASP A 171 -4.55 -17.87 -8.15
CA ASP A 171 -3.18 -18.37 -8.11
C ASP A 171 -2.27 -17.30 -7.51
N ILE A 172 -2.07 -17.42 -6.21
CA ILE A 172 -1.23 -16.45 -5.46
C ILE A 172 0.21 -16.42 -5.98
N GLU A 173 0.77 -17.58 -6.36
CA GLU A 173 2.15 -17.61 -6.88
C GLU A 173 2.25 -16.87 -8.23
N GLU A 174 1.24 -16.99 -9.09
CA GLU A 174 1.15 -16.21 -10.33
C GLU A 174 1.05 -14.71 -10.03
N GLU A 175 0.17 -14.30 -9.11
CA GLU A 175 0.01 -12.90 -8.74
C GLU A 175 1.29 -12.31 -8.14
N LEU A 176 1.95 -13.03 -7.25
CA LEU A 176 3.24 -12.61 -6.67
C LEU A 176 4.33 -12.52 -7.73
N ASN A 177 4.30 -13.40 -8.75
CA ASN A 177 5.26 -13.37 -9.85
C ASN A 177 5.13 -12.10 -10.71
N ARG A 178 3.92 -11.54 -10.85
CA ARG A 178 3.72 -10.27 -11.56
C ARG A 178 4.54 -9.14 -10.94
N SER A 179 4.58 -9.05 -9.62
CA SER A 179 5.42 -8.07 -8.91
C SER A 179 6.92 -8.37 -9.05
N ARG A 180 7.32 -9.63 -9.20
CA ARG A 180 8.72 -9.99 -9.53
C ARG A 180 9.12 -9.44 -10.90
N ILE A 181 8.26 -9.59 -11.90
CA ILE A 181 8.50 -9.06 -13.25
C ILE A 181 8.60 -7.53 -13.18
N PHE A 182 7.67 -6.86 -12.51
CA PHE A 182 7.72 -5.41 -12.30
C PHE A 182 9.06 -4.98 -11.67
N ALA A 183 9.52 -5.69 -10.63
CA ALA A 183 10.76 -5.41 -9.90
C ALA A 183 12.04 -5.61 -10.72
N GLN A 184 11.98 -6.33 -11.84
CA GLN A 184 13.11 -6.48 -12.78
C GLN A 184 13.27 -5.25 -13.69
N HIS A 185 12.20 -4.48 -13.90
CA HIS A 185 12.18 -3.35 -14.81
C HIS A 185 12.08 -1.99 -14.12
N SER A 186 11.78 -1.97 -12.80
CA SER A 186 11.66 -0.72 -12.03
C SER A 186 12.05 -0.89 -10.57
N ASP A 187 12.67 0.15 -10.00
CA ASP A 187 12.86 0.28 -8.55
C ASP A 187 11.67 0.95 -7.85
N HIS A 188 10.63 1.37 -8.58
CA HIS A 188 9.44 2.04 -8.05
C HIS A 188 8.51 1.06 -7.30
N ILE A 189 9.05 0.28 -6.38
CA ILE A 189 8.30 -0.62 -5.51
C ILE A 189 8.32 -0.09 -4.08
N LEU A 190 7.15 0.01 -3.51
CA LEU A 190 6.91 0.56 -2.17
C LEU A 190 6.68 -0.55 -1.15
N LEU A 191 7.20 -0.38 0.05
CA LEU A 191 6.78 -1.15 1.20
C LEU A 191 5.41 -0.67 1.65
N GLY A 192 4.41 -1.52 1.59
CA GLY A 192 3.06 -1.28 2.09
C GLY A 192 2.36 -2.59 2.42
N THR A 193 1.44 -2.58 3.37
CA THR A 193 0.90 -3.81 3.97
C THR A 193 -0.60 -3.96 3.89
N ASP A 194 -1.30 -2.91 3.47
CA ASP A 194 -2.76 -2.85 3.42
C ASP A 194 -3.44 -3.23 4.77
N VAL A 195 -2.81 -2.80 5.88
CA VAL A 195 -3.37 -2.94 7.22
C VAL A 195 -4.68 -2.12 7.33
N PRO A 196 -5.74 -2.61 7.95
CA PRO A 196 -5.83 -3.79 8.81
C PRO A 196 -6.57 -4.99 8.20
N ASN A 197 -6.23 -5.42 7.01
CA ASN A 197 -6.81 -6.62 6.43
C ASN A 197 -6.66 -7.86 7.33
N PRO A 198 -7.55 -8.87 7.22
CA PRO A 198 -7.39 -10.14 7.93
C PRO A 198 -6.00 -10.73 7.73
N GLY A 199 -5.34 -11.11 8.83
CA GLY A 199 -3.97 -11.62 8.82
C GLY A 199 -2.88 -10.55 8.84
N VAL A 200 -3.21 -9.25 8.79
CA VAL A 200 -2.25 -8.14 8.71
C VAL A 200 -2.29 -7.28 9.98
N THR A 201 -1.41 -7.55 10.93
CA THR A 201 -1.40 -6.90 12.24
C THR A 201 -0.74 -5.53 12.20
N GLY A 202 -1.47 -4.48 12.61
CA GLY A 202 -0.96 -3.12 12.67
C GLY A 202 0.26 -2.97 13.60
N GLY A 203 1.27 -2.23 13.15
CA GLY A 203 2.52 -2.01 13.87
C GLY A 203 3.58 -3.10 13.67
N PHE A 204 3.22 -4.27 13.16
CA PHE A 204 4.12 -5.40 12.94
C PHE A 204 4.26 -5.77 11.46
N SER A 205 3.19 -5.62 10.69
CA SER A 205 3.08 -6.04 9.29
C SER A 205 4.16 -5.46 8.36
N GLY A 206 4.64 -4.25 8.62
CA GLY A 206 5.73 -3.67 7.82
C GLY A 206 7.03 -4.48 7.87
N TYR A 207 7.35 -5.09 9.00
CA TYR A 207 8.51 -5.99 9.11
C TYR A 207 8.27 -7.33 8.41
N GLU A 208 7.04 -7.84 8.46
CA GLU A 208 6.65 -9.07 7.79
C GLU A 208 6.67 -8.88 6.27
N GLU A 209 6.22 -7.73 5.78
CA GLU A 209 6.32 -7.35 4.37
C GLU A 209 7.78 -7.26 3.90
N MET A 210 8.70 -6.69 4.71
CA MET A 210 10.13 -6.67 4.40
C MET A 210 10.70 -8.10 4.21
N GLU A 211 10.33 -9.03 5.09
CA GLU A 211 10.74 -10.43 5.00
C GLU A 211 10.17 -11.12 3.74
N LEU A 212 8.93 -10.78 3.37
CA LEU A 212 8.33 -11.26 2.12
C LEU A 212 8.99 -10.66 0.88
N MET A 213 9.38 -9.39 0.90
CA MET A 213 10.14 -8.77 -0.19
C MET A 213 11.49 -9.47 -0.39
N GLU A 214 12.22 -9.80 0.69
CA GLU A 214 13.45 -10.61 0.60
C GLU A 214 13.16 -11.96 -0.05
N LYS A 215 12.16 -12.69 0.46
CA LYS A 215 11.82 -14.04 0.02
C LYS A 215 11.30 -14.09 -1.42
N LEU A 216 10.39 -13.17 -1.77
CA LEU A 216 9.63 -13.22 -3.01
C LEU A 216 10.30 -12.46 -4.16
N LEU A 217 10.95 -11.34 -3.89
CA LEU A 217 11.68 -10.57 -4.90
C LEU A 217 13.17 -10.93 -4.99
N GLY A 218 13.71 -11.66 -3.99
CA GLY A 218 15.15 -11.92 -3.88
C GLY A 218 15.95 -10.64 -3.64
N TRP A 219 15.33 -9.61 -3.07
CA TRP A 219 16.02 -8.36 -2.79
C TRP A 219 16.92 -8.46 -1.57
N ASP A 220 18.06 -7.79 -1.64
CA ASP A 220 18.92 -7.61 -0.49
C ASP A 220 18.32 -6.60 0.50
N PRO A 221 18.79 -6.60 1.75
CA PRO A 221 18.30 -5.69 2.77
C PRO A 221 18.40 -4.19 2.39
N TYR A 222 19.38 -3.82 1.58
CA TYR A 222 19.56 -2.43 1.14
C TYR A 222 18.40 -1.97 0.25
N ARG A 223 18.01 -2.78 -0.76
CA ARG A 223 16.86 -2.45 -1.63
C ARG A 223 15.57 -2.39 -0.83
N ILE A 224 15.37 -3.33 0.10
CA ILE A 224 14.17 -3.37 0.96
C ILE A 224 14.09 -2.12 1.84
N LEU A 225 15.17 -1.74 2.51
CA LEU A 225 15.21 -0.55 3.35
C LEU A 225 15.01 0.73 2.54
N ARG A 226 15.51 0.80 1.30
CA ARG A 226 15.22 1.92 0.39
C ARG A 226 13.72 2.02 0.07
N SER A 227 13.06 0.91 -0.21
CA SER A 227 11.61 0.85 -0.45
C SER A 227 10.82 1.39 0.74
N ALA A 228 11.24 1.03 1.95
CA ALA A 228 10.62 1.46 3.21
C ALA A 228 10.95 2.92 3.61
N THR A 229 11.91 3.58 2.97
CA THR A 229 12.41 4.92 3.39
C THR A 229 12.52 5.89 2.22
N VAL A 230 13.57 5.77 1.42
CA VAL A 230 13.89 6.72 0.33
C VAL A 230 12.81 6.75 -0.73
N LEU A 231 12.37 5.58 -1.21
CA LEU A 231 11.39 5.48 -2.28
C LEU A 231 10.00 5.91 -1.81
N GLY A 232 9.62 5.54 -0.58
CA GLY A 232 8.38 6.06 0.03
C GLY A 232 8.39 7.60 0.15
N ALA A 233 9.51 8.19 0.58
CA ALA A 233 9.63 9.65 0.65
C ALA A 233 9.62 10.31 -0.75
N GLU A 234 10.15 9.63 -1.76
CA GLU A 234 10.13 10.10 -3.15
C GLU A 234 8.71 10.08 -3.72
N MET A 235 7.98 8.97 -3.57
CA MET A 235 6.60 8.84 -3.97
C MET A 235 5.70 9.88 -3.32
N LEU A 236 5.91 10.14 -2.02
CA LEU A 236 5.17 11.18 -1.28
C LEU A 236 5.60 12.62 -1.61
N GLY A 237 6.63 12.82 -2.44
CA GLY A 237 7.14 14.14 -2.79
C GLY A 237 7.87 14.87 -1.65
N ILE A 238 8.36 14.14 -0.64
CA ILE A 238 9.04 14.70 0.55
C ILE A 238 10.49 14.26 0.69
N ARG A 239 11.11 13.76 -0.37
CA ARG A 239 12.49 13.22 -0.38
C ARG A 239 13.56 14.22 0.05
N GLU A 240 13.30 15.52 -0.07
CA GLU A 240 14.23 16.57 0.37
C GLU A 240 14.15 16.82 1.89
N GLN A 241 13.15 16.23 2.55
CA GLN A 241 12.91 16.38 3.99
C GLN A 241 13.11 15.07 4.74
N LYS A 242 12.77 13.91 4.13
CA LYS A 242 12.69 12.61 4.78
C LYS A 242 13.29 11.48 3.94
N GLY A 243 13.42 10.31 4.56
CA GLY A 243 13.84 9.06 3.92
C GLY A 243 15.35 8.81 3.94
N ARG A 244 16.18 9.77 4.36
CA ARG A 244 17.65 9.67 4.42
C ARG A 244 18.23 10.35 5.65
N LEU A 245 19.42 9.92 6.06
CA LEU A 245 20.20 10.55 7.12
C LEU A 245 21.20 11.53 6.52
N LEU A 246 20.77 12.76 6.27
CA LEU A 246 21.60 13.83 5.72
C LEU A 246 21.41 15.11 6.55
N THR A 247 22.45 15.95 6.61
CA THR A 247 22.37 17.27 7.24
C THR A 247 21.28 18.12 6.58
N GLY A 248 20.43 18.71 7.39
CA GLY A 248 19.32 19.56 6.93
C GLY A 248 17.99 18.84 6.75
N MET A 249 17.96 17.49 6.85
CA MET A 249 16.72 16.71 6.81
C MET A 249 16.09 16.58 8.22
N ASP A 250 14.82 16.23 8.25
CA ASP A 250 14.10 15.93 9.50
C ASP A 250 14.73 14.76 10.23
N ALA A 251 14.92 14.90 11.54
CA ALA A 251 15.46 13.84 12.38
C ALA A 251 14.35 12.85 12.78
N ASP A 252 13.91 12.03 11.82
CA ASP A 252 13.05 10.86 12.02
C ASP A 252 13.92 9.60 11.85
N ILE A 253 14.35 8.98 12.96
CA ILE A 253 15.40 7.96 12.96
C ILE A 253 15.00 6.79 13.85
N LEU A 254 15.23 5.55 13.40
CA LEU A 254 15.22 4.36 14.23
C LEU A 254 16.66 3.99 14.63
N ILE A 255 16.89 3.78 15.94
CA ILE A 255 18.15 3.24 16.44
C ILE A 255 17.94 1.75 16.70
N LEU A 256 18.69 0.92 15.99
CA LEU A 256 18.60 -0.53 16.03
C LEU A 256 19.73 -1.11 16.86
N ASP A 257 19.47 -2.23 17.56
CA ASP A 257 20.48 -2.99 18.32
C ASP A 257 21.31 -3.90 17.41
N LYS A 258 20.71 -4.33 16.28
CA LYS A 258 21.36 -5.23 15.31
C LYS A 258 21.36 -4.62 13.91
N ASP A 259 22.34 -4.99 13.12
CA ASP A 259 22.52 -4.48 11.76
C ASP A 259 21.49 -5.09 10.78
N PRO A 260 20.55 -4.30 10.23
CA PRO A 260 19.55 -4.78 9.29
C PRO A 260 20.14 -5.11 7.92
N MET A 261 21.38 -4.64 7.63
CA MET A 261 22.08 -4.98 6.39
C MET A 261 22.61 -6.41 6.37
N GLN A 262 22.78 -7.04 7.53
CA GLN A 262 23.16 -8.45 7.64
C GLN A 262 21.96 -9.39 7.58
N ASP A 263 20.81 -8.93 8.06
CA ASP A 263 19.56 -9.67 8.10
C ASP A 263 18.41 -8.68 8.24
N ILE A 264 17.48 -8.65 7.27
CA ILE A 264 16.39 -7.69 7.28
C ILE A 264 15.50 -7.81 8.54
N ARG A 265 15.41 -8.99 9.15
CA ARG A 265 14.71 -9.23 10.42
C ARG A 265 15.25 -8.40 11.57
N ASN A 266 16.49 -7.93 11.48
CA ASN A 266 17.10 -7.03 12.46
C ASN A 266 16.46 -5.63 12.49
N ALA A 267 15.69 -5.25 11.47
CA ALA A 267 14.91 -4.01 11.47
C ALA A 267 13.92 -3.93 12.64
N ARG A 268 13.51 -5.08 13.22
CA ARG A 268 12.67 -5.15 14.43
C ARG A 268 13.41 -4.83 15.73
N SER A 269 14.74 -4.77 15.73
CA SER A 269 15.57 -4.62 16.92
C SER A 269 15.70 -3.18 17.42
N PHE A 270 14.69 -2.33 17.19
CA PHE A 270 14.77 -0.94 17.60
C PHE A 270 14.80 -0.77 19.11
N THR A 271 15.66 0.13 19.55
CA THR A 271 15.81 0.53 20.96
C THR A 271 15.26 1.91 21.23
N HIS A 272 15.37 2.80 20.22
CA HIS A 272 14.87 4.16 20.30
C HIS A 272 14.24 4.59 18.96
N VAL A 273 13.24 5.46 19.07
CA VAL A 273 12.68 6.22 17.96
C VAL A 273 13.01 7.69 18.18
N ILE A 274 13.62 8.32 17.20
CA ILE A 274 13.75 9.77 17.14
C ILE A 274 12.67 10.29 16.20
N LYS A 275 11.79 11.15 16.68
CA LYS A 275 10.71 11.76 15.92
C LYS A 275 10.82 13.28 15.99
N GLU A 276 11.06 13.92 14.86
CA GLU A 276 11.26 15.37 14.79
C GLU A 276 12.33 15.86 15.82
N GLY A 277 13.42 15.10 15.94
CA GLY A 277 14.52 15.38 16.87
C GLY A 277 14.27 15.01 18.33
N ARG A 278 13.10 14.50 18.70
CA ARG A 278 12.80 14.03 20.06
C ARG A 278 13.03 12.53 20.18
N ILE A 279 13.74 12.13 21.23
CA ILE A 279 14.11 10.73 21.47
C ILE A 279 13.07 10.06 22.36
N TYR A 280 12.62 8.87 21.95
CA TYR A 280 11.72 7.99 22.68
C TYR A 280 12.35 6.61 22.81
N THR A 281 12.37 6.05 23.99
CA THR A 281 12.80 4.67 24.22
C THR A 281 11.74 3.70 23.74
N LYS A 282 12.13 2.45 23.44
CA LYS A 282 11.17 1.39 23.09
C LYS A 282 10.04 1.28 24.13
N ALA A 283 10.38 1.29 25.43
CA ALA A 283 9.38 1.22 26.50
C ALA A 283 8.36 2.39 26.47
N GLN A 284 8.78 3.57 26.07
CA GLN A 284 7.87 4.71 25.89
C GLN A 284 6.98 4.56 24.65
N CYS A 285 7.48 3.94 23.58
CA CYS A 285 6.69 3.62 22.40
C CYS A 285 5.66 2.52 22.69
N ASP A 286 6.05 1.48 23.43
CA ASP A 286 5.17 0.35 23.79
C ASP A 286 4.03 0.76 24.77
N ALA A 287 4.16 1.90 25.45
CA ALA A 287 3.18 2.40 26.42
C ALA A 287 2.06 3.27 25.80
N VAL A 288 2.09 3.52 24.48
CA VAL A 288 1.13 4.36 23.75
C VAL A 288 0.08 3.51 23.06
#